data_39e2df351d7c3fc501382ac1c249ca65
#
_entry.id   39e2df351d7c3fc501382ac1c249ca65
#
_cell.length_a   1.000
_cell.length_b   1.000
_cell.length_c   1.000
_cell.angle_alpha   90.00
_cell.angle_beta   90.00
_cell.angle_gamma   90.00
#
_symmetry.space_group_name_H-M   'P 1'
#
loop_
_entity.id
_entity.type
_entity.pdbx_description
1 polymer ?
#
loop_
_entity_poly.entity_id
_entity_poly.type
_entity_poly.pdbx_seq_one_letter_code
_entity_poly.pdbx_strand_id
1 'polypeptide(L)'
;LGVCATVDDFEKFLQEMEIPRGASANFAVIDAQGGAAYFETGDDRYFRFDVKDSPDGYLYRTNFSVAGVQDKGAGYIRYAAAEKLFEEKKSGFTPDWLISNPARSFYHGLMKTDLEDFSDKALGEGYVISQDYIPRYTTVSSLVIEGVNPGEDPKNTVMWSAIGYAPCSYLIPVWVGAENEIPACLSSKDKALAPANELAMQLKGVVFPVTRGNGNKYLDYLTLRSDILPEVEKAEDKEIKEGEKVKMRFAEKGFDIETVRKFNTEADKRFERFRSKMKKITER
;
A
#
# COMPACT_ATOMS: atom_id res chain seq x y z
N LEU A 1 -15.68 -10.60 4.04
CA LEU A 1 -15.98 -9.17 3.95
C LEU A 1 -17.22 -8.89 3.05
N GLY A 2 -17.43 -9.62 1.96
CA GLY A 2 -18.56 -9.37 1.04
C GLY A 2 -19.97 -9.51 1.65
N VAL A 3 -20.10 -10.00 2.87
CA VAL A 3 -21.38 -10.19 3.59
C VAL A 3 -21.47 -9.37 4.89
N CYS A 4 -20.44 -8.58 5.21
CA CYS A 4 -20.36 -7.78 6.44
C CYS A 4 -20.50 -6.30 6.08
N ALA A 5 -21.36 -5.57 6.77
CA ALA A 5 -21.53 -4.13 6.63
C ALA A 5 -20.73 -3.33 7.67
N THR A 6 -20.43 -3.94 8.82
CA THR A 6 -19.74 -3.30 9.92
C THR A 6 -18.58 -4.15 10.44
N VAL A 7 -17.72 -3.55 11.26
CA VAL A 7 -16.66 -4.26 12.00
C VAL A 7 -17.28 -5.33 12.93
N ASP A 8 -18.42 -5.03 13.53
CA ASP A 8 -19.11 -5.98 14.43
C ASP A 8 -19.72 -7.16 13.64
N ASP A 9 -20.20 -6.95 12.41
CA ASP A 9 -20.64 -8.04 11.53
C ASP A 9 -19.48 -8.97 11.18
N PHE A 10 -18.28 -8.40 10.97
CA PHE A 10 -17.08 -9.21 10.70
C PHE A 10 -16.68 -10.04 11.93
N GLU A 11 -16.78 -9.48 13.13
CA GLU A 11 -16.54 -10.24 14.36
C GLU A 11 -17.55 -11.39 14.50
N LYS A 12 -18.84 -11.10 14.31
CA LYS A 12 -19.89 -12.13 14.34
C LYS A 12 -19.64 -13.22 13.31
N PHE A 13 -19.24 -12.86 12.10
CA PHE A 13 -18.86 -13.83 11.06
C PHE A 13 -17.72 -14.74 11.54
N LEU A 14 -16.67 -14.19 12.19
CA LEU A 14 -15.58 -14.99 12.77
C LEU A 14 -16.04 -15.93 13.87
N GLN A 15 -17.04 -15.52 14.69
CA GLN A 15 -17.61 -16.34 15.76
C GLN A 15 -18.43 -17.52 15.22
N GLU A 16 -19.10 -17.31 14.10
CA GLU A 16 -19.97 -18.31 13.44
C GLU A 16 -19.19 -19.27 12.53
N MET A 17 -17.92 -18.99 12.22
CA MET A 17 -17.08 -19.88 11.41
C MET A 17 -16.77 -21.19 12.11
N GLU A 18 -16.78 -22.29 11.35
CA GLU A 18 -16.31 -23.59 11.83
C GLU A 18 -14.83 -23.56 12.23
N ILE A 19 -14.47 -24.31 13.27
CA ILE A 19 -13.10 -24.50 13.75
C ILE A 19 -12.60 -25.88 13.31
N PRO A 20 -11.37 -26.00 12.74
CA PRO A 20 -10.37 -24.96 12.53
C PRO A 20 -10.71 -24.06 11.33
N ARG A 21 -10.43 -22.75 11.46
CA ARG A 21 -10.70 -21.76 10.38
C ARG A 21 -9.82 -21.93 9.15
N GLY A 22 -8.70 -22.61 9.26
CA GLY A 22 -7.75 -22.84 8.16
C GLY A 22 -6.99 -21.59 7.70
N ALA A 23 -7.07 -20.49 8.46
CA ALA A 23 -6.39 -19.24 8.13
C ALA A 23 -5.83 -18.57 9.38
N SER A 24 -4.51 -18.30 9.36
CA SER A 24 -3.84 -17.48 10.37
C SER A 24 -3.40 -16.18 9.70
N ALA A 25 -4.07 -15.06 10.04
CA ALA A 25 -3.81 -13.77 9.42
C ALA A 25 -4.22 -12.59 10.31
N ASN A 26 -3.67 -11.43 10.02
CA ASN A 26 -4.11 -10.16 10.58
C ASN A 26 -5.03 -9.48 9.57
N PHE A 27 -6.26 -9.21 9.93
CA PHE A 27 -7.23 -8.49 9.09
C PHE A 27 -7.44 -7.08 9.63
N ALA A 28 -7.17 -6.08 8.81
CA ALA A 28 -7.58 -4.70 9.06
C ALA A 28 -8.96 -4.47 8.44
N VAL A 29 -9.91 -4.00 9.21
CA VAL A 29 -11.30 -3.78 8.79
C VAL A 29 -11.72 -2.37 9.17
N ILE A 30 -12.29 -1.65 8.21
CA ILE A 30 -12.97 -0.36 8.43
C ILE A 30 -14.38 -0.42 7.87
N ASP A 31 -15.28 0.38 8.42
CA ASP A 31 -16.65 0.50 7.93
C ASP A 31 -17.12 1.96 7.77
N ALA A 32 -18.25 2.14 7.10
CA ALA A 32 -18.83 3.46 6.83
C ALA A 32 -19.49 4.12 8.07
N GLN A 33 -19.53 3.44 9.22
CA GLN A 33 -20.06 3.94 10.48
C GLN A 33 -18.95 4.46 11.41
N GLY A 34 -17.69 4.42 10.93
CA GLY A 34 -16.50 4.85 11.67
C GLY A 34 -15.85 3.73 12.48
N GLY A 35 -16.28 2.49 12.32
CA GLY A 35 -15.62 1.33 12.89
C GLY A 35 -14.27 1.09 12.23
N ALA A 36 -13.23 0.83 13.06
CA ALA A 36 -11.90 0.50 12.57
C ALA A 36 -11.21 -0.44 13.57
N ALA A 37 -10.81 -1.63 13.13
CA ALA A 37 -10.19 -2.62 14.00
C ALA A 37 -9.21 -3.55 13.25
N TYR A 38 -8.25 -4.10 13.99
CA TYR A 38 -7.49 -5.27 13.58
C TYR A 38 -8.06 -6.52 14.24
N PHE A 39 -8.13 -7.60 13.46
CA PHE A 39 -8.41 -8.95 13.94
C PHE A 39 -7.19 -9.83 13.70
N GLU A 40 -6.55 -10.26 14.77
CA GLU A 40 -5.48 -11.27 14.72
C GLU A 40 -6.12 -12.63 14.84
N THR A 41 -6.21 -13.37 13.71
CA THR A 41 -6.93 -14.65 13.67
C THR A 41 -5.97 -15.83 13.61
N GLY A 42 -6.37 -16.91 14.28
CA GLY A 42 -5.79 -18.24 14.17
C GLY A 42 -6.87 -19.29 13.94
N ASP A 43 -6.48 -20.56 13.93
CA ASP A 43 -7.40 -21.67 13.64
C ASP A 43 -8.58 -21.77 14.63
N ASP A 44 -8.31 -21.57 15.93
CA ASP A 44 -9.27 -21.78 17.01
C ASP A 44 -9.70 -20.50 17.74
N ARG A 45 -8.98 -19.40 17.56
CA ARG A 45 -9.21 -18.15 18.28
C ARG A 45 -8.93 -16.94 17.42
N TYR A 46 -9.39 -15.77 17.84
CA TYR A 46 -9.03 -14.47 17.33
C TYR A 46 -8.93 -13.45 18.46
N PHE A 47 -8.27 -12.34 18.18
CA PHE A 47 -8.20 -11.17 19.06
C PHE A 47 -8.60 -9.95 18.26
N ARG A 48 -9.45 -9.08 18.82
CA ARG A 48 -9.88 -7.81 18.25
C ARG A 48 -9.18 -6.65 18.93
N PHE A 49 -8.72 -5.70 18.14
CA PHE A 49 -8.10 -4.46 18.60
C PHE A 49 -8.78 -3.30 17.87
N ASP A 50 -9.60 -2.54 18.57
CA ASP A 50 -10.26 -1.38 18.00
C ASP A 50 -9.30 -0.17 17.99
N VAL A 51 -9.29 0.60 16.90
CA VAL A 51 -8.45 1.80 16.77
C VAL A 51 -8.84 2.85 17.82
N LYS A 52 -10.13 2.96 18.15
CA LYS A 52 -10.65 3.88 19.20
C LYS A 52 -10.06 3.64 20.59
N ASP A 53 -9.62 2.40 20.88
CA ASP A 53 -9.04 2.01 22.17
C ASP A 53 -7.50 2.17 22.17
N SER A 54 -6.91 2.50 21.03
CA SER A 54 -5.48 2.81 20.92
C SER A 54 -5.19 4.21 21.46
N PRO A 55 -4.21 4.37 22.37
CA PRO A 55 -3.84 5.68 22.90
C PRO A 55 -3.40 6.69 21.80
N ASP A 56 -2.82 6.16 20.73
CA ASP A 56 -2.24 6.96 19.65
C ASP A 56 -3.22 7.18 18.49
N GLY A 57 -4.41 6.55 18.50
CA GLY A 57 -5.42 6.66 17.46
C GLY A 57 -5.07 5.94 16.16
N TYR A 58 -4.09 5.03 16.19
CA TYR A 58 -3.71 4.17 15.06
C TYR A 58 -3.22 2.80 15.55
N LEU A 59 -3.20 1.84 14.63
CA LEU A 59 -2.66 0.51 14.84
C LEU A 59 -1.82 0.11 13.62
N TYR A 60 -0.76 -0.65 13.83
CA TYR A 60 0.03 -1.25 12.75
C TYR A 60 0.38 -2.70 13.07
N ARG A 61 0.54 -3.51 12.02
CA ARG A 61 0.85 -4.95 12.12
C ARG A 61 1.82 -5.36 11.02
N THR A 62 2.56 -6.42 11.29
CA THR A 62 3.37 -7.13 10.30
C THR A 62 3.00 -8.61 10.28
N ASN A 63 3.95 -9.51 10.08
CA ASN A 63 3.67 -10.94 9.93
C ASN A 63 3.71 -11.73 11.26
N PHE A 64 3.29 -11.11 12.36
CA PHE A 64 3.09 -11.76 13.64
C PHE A 64 1.87 -11.17 14.35
N SER A 65 1.33 -11.92 15.32
CA SER A 65 0.24 -11.47 16.18
C SER A 65 0.79 -10.88 17.47
N VAL A 66 0.39 -9.65 17.80
CA VAL A 66 0.76 -8.98 19.07
C VAL A 66 0.19 -9.74 20.27
N ALA A 67 -1.02 -10.30 20.12
CA ALA A 67 -1.64 -11.18 21.14
C ALA A 67 -1.12 -12.62 21.10
N GLY A 68 -0.23 -12.95 20.18
CA GLY A 68 0.31 -14.29 20.00
C GLY A 68 1.43 -14.64 20.96
N VAL A 69 2.10 -15.75 20.68
CA VAL A 69 3.27 -16.17 21.44
C VAL A 69 4.47 -15.36 21.00
N GLN A 70 5.18 -14.76 21.96
CA GLN A 70 6.41 -14.02 21.70
C GLN A 70 7.40 -14.85 20.88
N ASP A 71 8.10 -14.22 19.95
CA ASP A 71 9.09 -14.81 19.03
C ASP A 71 8.54 -15.91 18.08
N LYS A 72 7.21 -16.02 17.98
CA LYS A 72 6.52 -16.87 17.00
C LYS A 72 5.94 -16.03 15.87
N GLY A 73 6.70 -15.85 14.82
CA GLY A 73 6.28 -15.07 13.66
C GLY A 73 7.46 -14.46 12.91
N ALA A 74 7.15 -13.52 12.03
CA ALA A 74 8.14 -12.85 11.18
C ALA A 74 7.84 -11.36 11.08
N GLY A 75 8.83 -10.57 10.65
CA GLY A 75 8.64 -9.14 10.39
C GLY A 75 8.84 -8.21 11.58
N TYR A 76 9.47 -8.66 12.65
CA TYR A 76 9.79 -7.83 13.82
C TYR A 76 10.66 -6.61 13.47
N ILE A 77 11.63 -6.76 12.56
CA ILE A 77 12.48 -5.64 12.11
C ILE A 77 11.64 -4.59 11.38
N ARG A 78 10.71 -5.03 10.51
CA ARG A 78 9.78 -4.14 9.81
C ARG A 78 8.73 -3.53 10.74
N TYR A 79 8.35 -4.24 11.80
CA TYR A 79 7.50 -3.71 12.84
C TYR A 79 8.17 -2.55 13.57
N ALA A 80 9.43 -2.71 14.00
CA ALA A 80 10.21 -1.65 14.62
C ALA A 80 10.49 -0.45 13.67
N ALA A 81 10.56 -0.70 12.35
CA ALA A 81 10.63 0.37 11.36
C ALA A 81 9.30 1.15 11.28
N ALA A 82 8.17 0.43 11.22
CA ALA A 82 6.86 1.06 11.23
C ALA A 82 6.62 1.87 12.52
N GLU A 83 6.92 1.28 13.68
CA GLU A 83 6.82 1.94 14.99
C GLU A 83 7.49 3.32 14.97
N LYS A 84 8.78 3.39 14.59
CA LYS A 84 9.50 4.65 14.48
C LYS A 84 8.79 5.66 13.58
N LEU A 85 8.38 5.25 12.38
CA LEU A 85 7.75 6.15 11.42
C LEU A 85 6.42 6.72 11.94
N PHE A 86 5.59 5.88 12.56
CA PHE A 86 4.31 6.29 13.09
C PHE A 86 4.45 7.14 14.36
N GLU A 87 5.40 6.82 15.25
CA GLU A 87 5.72 7.63 16.43
C GLU A 87 6.24 9.03 16.07
N GLU A 88 7.00 9.16 15.00
CA GLU A 88 7.48 10.46 14.52
C GLU A 88 6.35 11.28 13.86
N LYS A 89 5.49 10.65 13.08
CA LYS A 89 4.35 11.32 12.40
C LYS A 89 3.23 11.68 13.35
N LYS A 90 2.87 10.80 14.29
CA LYS A 90 1.83 10.91 15.33
C LYS A 90 0.40 11.04 14.82
N SER A 91 0.14 11.88 13.82
CA SER A 91 -1.22 12.13 13.30
C SER A 91 -1.18 12.74 11.90
N GLY A 92 -2.36 12.92 11.30
CA GLY A 92 -2.47 13.52 9.95
C GLY A 92 -1.95 12.58 8.87
N PHE A 93 -2.28 11.31 8.96
CA PHE A 93 -1.94 10.30 7.94
C PHE A 93 -2.74 10.58 6.68
N THR A 94 -2.04 10.78 5.57
CA THR A 94 -2.63 10.98 4.24
C THR A 94 -2.22 9.82 3.33
N PRO A 95 -2.92 9.56 2.22
CA PRO A 95 -2.49 8.57 1.24
C PRO A 95 -1.06 8.81 0.76
N ASP A 96 -0.69 10.06 0.49
CA ASP A 96 0.66 10.47 0.13
C ASP A 96 1.69 10.08 1.20
N TRP A 97 1.44 10.42 2.46
CA TRP A 97 2.36 10.06 3.53
C TRP A 97 2.50 8.55 3.70
N LEU A 98 1.39 7.80 3.64
CA LEU A 98 1.39 6.34 3.81
C LEU A 98 2.15 5.60 2.71
N ILE A 99 2.12 6.09 1.48
CA ILE A 99 2.89 5.48 0.39
C ILE A 99 4.35 5.92 0.40
N SER A 100 4.62 7.21 0.62
CA SER A 100 5.98 7.77 0.54
C SER A 100 6.84 7.36 1.74
N ASN A 101 6.25 7.23 2.92
CA ASN A 101 6.99 6.89 4.13
C ASN A 101 6.95 5.38 4.45
N PRO A 102 5.85 4.78 4.99
CA PRO A 102 5.92 3.36 5.33
C PRO A 102 6.18 2.46 4.13
N ALA A 103 5.43 2.64 3.04
CA ALA A 103 5.50 1.71 1.91
C ALA A 103 6.80 1.81 1.08
N ARG A 104 7.54 2.91 1.19
CA ARG A 104 8.82 3.14 0.50
C ARG A 104 10.00 3.37 1.44
N SER A 105 9.83 3.23 2.75
CA SER A 105 10.89 3.43 3.72
C SER A 105 11.96 2.36 3.62
N PHE A 106 13.19 2.79 3.52
CA PHE A 106 14.40 1.96 3.64
C PHE A 106 15.08 2.14 4.99
N TYR A 107 14.30 2.48 6.02
CA TYR A 107 14.76 2.44 7.40
C TYR A 107 14.81 1.00 7.91
N HIS A 108 15.93 0.60 8.48
CA HIS A 108 16.14 -0.72 9.04
C HIS A 108 15.90 -0.73 10.55
N GLY A 109 14.80 -1.30 11.01
CA GLY A 109 14.38 -1.25 12.41
C GLY A 109 15.35 -1.84 13.43
N LEU A 110 16.21 -2.79 13.04
CA LEU A 110 17.22 -3.37 13.91
C LEU A 110 18.53 -2.57 13.91
N MET A 111 19.03 -2.20 12.73
CA MET A 111 20.29 -1.44 12.59
C MET A 111 20.13 0.04 12.92
N LYS A 112 18.89 0.54 12.98
CA LYS A 112 18.57 1.95 13.22
C LYS A 112 19.24 2.90 12.21
N THR A 113 19.31 2.49 10.96
CA THR A 113 19.89 3.23 9.83
C THR A 113 18.87 3.34 8.70
N ASP A 114 18.90 4.45 7.97
CA ASP A 114 18.13 4.64 6.75
C ASP A 114 19.08 4.69 5.55
N LEU A 115 18.73 4.05 4.45
CA LEU A 115 19.54 4.11 3.22
C LEU A 115 19.58 5.52 2.62
N GLU A 116 18.58 6.35 2.90
CA GLU A 116 18.53 7.73 2.44
C GLU A 116 19.65 8.60 3.06
N ASP A 117 20.08 8.28 4.28
CA ASP A 117 21.12 9.01 4.99
C ASP A 117 22.54 8.75 4.43
N PHE A 118 22.69 7.72 3.60
CA PHE A 118 24.00 7.37 3.04
C PHE A 118 24.28 8.12 1.73
N SER A 119 25.48 8.70 1.64
CA SER A 119 25.99 9.21 0.37
C SER A 119 26.25 8.06 -0.61
N ASP A 120 26.25 8.36 -1.93
CA ASP A 120 26.56 7.37 -2.97
C ASP A 120 27.91 6.66 -2.70
N LYS A 121 28.91 7.43 -2.25
CA LYS A 121 30.21 6.88 -1.88
C LYS A 121 30.14 5.88 -0.72
N ALA A 122 29.28 6.12 0.27
CA ALA A 122 29.09 5.22 1.41
C ALA A 122 28.32 3.96 1.03
N LEU A 123 27.40 4.05 0.04
CA LEU A 123 26.69 2.91 -0.52
C LEU A 123 27.56 2.03 -1.44
N GLY A 124 28.73 2.53 -1.89
CA GLY A 124 29.60 1.81 -2.83
C GLY A 124 28.87 1.54 -4.16
N GLU A 125 28.74 0.28 -4.55
CA GLU A 125 28.00 -0.13 -5.75
C GLU A 125 26.47 -0.07 -5.57
N GLY A 126 25.96 0.30 -4.39
CA GLY A 126 24.54 0.50 -4.11
C GLY A 126 23.68 -0.75 -3.94
N TYR A 127 24.28 -1.94 -3.99
CA TYR A 127 23.53 -3.19 -3.83
C TYR A 127 23.26 -3.52 -2.37
N VAL A 128 21.97 -3.69 -2.03
CA VAL A 128 21.53 -4.04 -0.67
C VAL A 128 20.57 -5.22 -0.68
N ILE A 129 20.46 -5.94 0.45
CA ILE A 129 19.47 -6.99 0.66
C ILE A 129 18.23 -6.35 1.25
N SER A 130 17.11 -6.36 0.51
CA SER A 130 15.88 -5.66 0.88
C SER A 130 14.98 -6.41 1.85
N GLN A 131 15.36 -7.59 2.34
CA GLN A 131 14.46 -8.52 3.04
C GLN A 131 13.85 -7.94 4.33
N ASP A 132 14.60 -7.11 5.04
CA ASP A 132 14.20 -6.55 6.33
C ASP A 132 13.66 -5.12 6.26
N TYR A 133 13.62 -4.53 5.06
CA TYR A 133 12.90 -3.27 4.80
C TYR A 133 11.41 -3.51 4.56
N ILE A 134 10.58 -2.47 4.77
CA ILE A 134 9.14 -2.56 4.47
C ILE A 134 8.93 -2.87 2.97
N PRO A 135 9.51 -2.11 2.00
CA PRO A 135 9.44 -2.44 0.58
C PRO A 135 10.47 -3.50 0.19
N ARG A 136 10.18 -4.76 0.44
CA ARG A 136 11.06 -5.88 0.07
C ARG A 136 10.73 -6.45 -1.31
N TYR A 137 11.62 -7.26 -1.87
CA TYR A 137 11.41 -7.89 -3.19
C TYR A 137 10.04 -8.56 -3.35
N THR A 138 9.51 -9.18 -2.31
CA THR A 138 8.22 -9.90 -2.35
C THR A 138 6.99 -8.98 -2.27
N THR A 139 7.16 -7.66 -2.09
CA THR A 139 6.05 -6.70 -2.12
C THR A 139 5.49 -6.62 -3.55
N VAL A 140 4.18 -6.80 -3.67
CA VAL A 140 3.47 -6.87 -4.97
C VAL A 140 2.34 -5.85 -5.12
N SER A 141 1.99 -5.16 -4.05
CA SER A 141 1.05 -4.03 -4.06
C SER A 141 1.14 -3.23 -2.78
N SER A 142 0.75 -1.97 -2.84
CA SER A 142 0.48 -1.11 -1.70
C SER A 142 -0.84 -0.40 -1.93
N LEU A 143 -1.76 -0.55 -0.97
CA LEU A 143 -3.10 -0.01 -1.05
C LEU A 143 -3.36 0.87 0.16
N VAL A 144 -3.95 2.05 -0.07
CA VAL A 144 -4.46 2.90 0.99
C VAL A 144 -5.96 3.05 0.79
N ILE A 145 -6.74 2.61 1.78
CA ILE A 145 -8.21 2.75 1.75
C ILE A 145 -8.56 3.95 2.63
N GLU A 146 -9.12 4.96 2.00
CA GLU A 146 -9.62 6.14 2.68
C GLU A 146 -11.14 6.02 2.77
N GLY A 147 -11.62 5.69 3.96
CA GLY A 147 -13.04 5.55 4.26
C GLY A 147 -13.75 6.89 4.36
N VAL A 148 -15.02 6.83 4.68
CA VAL A 148 -15.88 8.00 4.90
C VAL A 148 -16.13 8.20 6.39
N ASN A 149 -16.52 9.41 6.79
CA ASN A 149 -16.99 9.68 8.14
C ASN A 149 -18.42 9.15 8.35
N PRO A 150 -18.84 8.89 9.60
CA PRO A 150 -20.22 8.51 9.88
C PRO A 150 -21.22 9.51 9.30
N GLY A 151 -22.17 9.00 8.51
CA GLY A 151 -23.21 9.80 7.86
C GLY A 151 -22.85 10.34 6.47
N GLU A 152 -21.62 10.18 6.01
CA GLU A 152 -21.24 10.44 4.62
C GLU A 152 -21.64 9.28 3.70
N ASP A 153 -21.76 9.55 2.39
CA ASP A 153 -22.09 8.51 1.40
C ASP A 153 -20.93 7.51 1.25
N PRO A 154 -21.11 6.22 1.56
CA PRO A 154 -20.07 5.19 1.41
C PRO A 154 -19.48 5.08 0.00
N LYS A 155 -20.21 5.53 -1.03
CA LYS A 155 -19.74 5.59 -2.42
C LYS A 155 -18.48 6.45 -2.59
N ASN A 156 -18.25 7.40 -1.67
CA ASN A 156 -17.08 8.27 -1.68
C ASN A 156 -15.80 7.61 -1.17
N THR A 157 -15.88 6.39 -0.60
CA THR A 157 -14.70 5.63 -0.19
C THR A 157 -13.75 5.45 -1.37
N VAL A 158 -12.47 5.76 -1.14
CA VAL A 158 -11.42 5.71 -2.16
C VAL A 158 -10.39 4.64 -1.81
N MET A 159 -10.06 3.80 -2.77
CA MET A 159 -8.89 2.92 -2.69
C MET A 159 -7.79 3.48 -3.59
N TRP A 160 -6.74 4.01 -2.97
CA TRP A 160 -5.52 4.45 -3.64
C TRP A 160 -4.64 3.22 -3.89
N SER A 161 -4.39 2.93 -5.15
CA SER A 161 -3.79 1.65 -5.57
C SER A 161 -2.45 1.87 -6.24
N ALA A 162 -1.36 1.38 -5.63
CA ALA A 162 -0.07 1.19 -6.26
C ALA A 162 0.13 -0.32 -6.50
N ILE A 163 -0.12 -0.77 -7.73
CA ILE A 163 -0.03 -2.19 -8.11
C ILE A 163 1.40 -2.50 -8.56
N GLY A 164 2.06 -3.42 -7.85
CA GLY A 164 3.45 -3.79 -8.05
C GLY A 164 4.32 -3.43 -6.85
N TYR A 165 5.63 -3.34 -7.07
CA TYR A 165 6.59 -2.92 -6.06
C TYR A 165 6.45 -1.42 -5.79
N ALA A 166 6.09 -1.03 -4.56
CA ALA A 166 5.73 0.35 -4.23
C ALA A 166 6.74 1.42 -4.68
N PRO A 167 8.08 1.20 -4.56
CA PRO A 167 9.06 2.15 -5.10
C PRO A 167 9.09 2.26 -6.63
N CYS A 168 8.44 1.34 -7.35
CA CYS A 168 8.35 1.31 -8.82
C CYS A 168 6.93 1.56 -9.35
N SER A 169 6.00 1.93 -8.48
CA SER A 169 4.58 2.12 -8.79
C SER A 169 4.05 3.33 -8.02
N TYR A 170 3.03 4.01 -8.51
CA TYR A 170 2.42 5.15 -7.85
C TYR A 170 0.91 4.96 -7.63
N LEU A 171 0.34 5.72 -6.69
CA LEU A 171 -1.06 5.63 -6.30
C LEU A 171 -1.99 6.15 -7.40
N ILE A 172 -2.96 5.32 -7.78
CA ILE A 172 -4.08 5.68 -8.66
C ILE A 172 -5.37 5.43 -7.89
N PRO A 173 -6.25 6.43 -7.72
CA PRO A 173 -7.46 6.26 -6.94
C PRO A 173 -8.54 5.51 -7.71
N VAL A 174 -9.29 4.68 -6.98
CA VAL A 174 -10.48 3.97 -7.43
C VAL A 174 -11.59 4.20 -6.42
N TRP A 175 -12.77 4.64 -6.86
CA TRP A 175 -13.90 4.90 -5.97
C TRP A 175 -14.79 3.66 -5.84
N VAL A 176 -15.14 3.30 -4.61
CA VAL A 176 -16.03 2.15 -4.33
C VAL A 176 -17.38 2.32 -5.00
N GLY A 177 -17.97 3.52 -5.00
CA GLY A 177 -19.24 3.82 -5.64
C GLY A 177 -19.23 3.72 -7.17
N ALA A 178 -18.04 3.62 -7.78
CA ALA A 178 -17.92 3.47 -9.22
C ALA A 178 -18.01 2.01 -9.70
N GLU A 179 -18.15 1.05 -8.79
CA GLU A 179 -18.26 -0.38 -9.07
C GLU A 179 -17.14 -0.90 -9.99
N ASN A 180 -17.46 -1.19 -11.25
CA ASN A 180 -16.50 -1.71 -12.24
C ASN A 180 -15.83 -0.62 -13.08
N GLU A 181 -16.09 0.66 -12.83
CA GLU A 181 -15.47 1.78 -13.56
C GLU A 181 -14.10 2.10 -12.96
N ILE A 182 -13.09 1.38 -13.42
CA ILE A 182 -11.68 1.58 -13.03
C ILE A 182 -10.85 2.09 -14.21
N PRO A 183 -9.74 2.81 -13.98
CA PRO A 183 -8.81 3.20 -15.04
C PRO A 183 -8.32 1.98 -15.83
N ALA A 184 -8.21 2.10 -17.15
CA ALA A 184 -7.77 1.01 -18.01
C ALA A 184 -6.33 0.54 -17.67
N CYS A 185 -5.49 1.43 -17.17
CA CYS A 185 -4.14 1.09 -16.72
C CYS A 185 -4.12 0.14 -15.50
N LEU A 186 -5.20 0.08 -14.71
CA LEU A 186 -5.37 -0.85 -13.58
C LEU A 186 -6.12 -2.13 -13.95
N SER A 187 -6.63 -2.24 -15.18
CA SER A 187 -7.41 -3.39 -15.64
C SER A 187 -6.60 -4.29 -16.58
N SER A 188 -6.62 -5.59 -16.32
CA SER A 188 -6.00 -6.56 -17.23
C SER A 188 -6.85 -6.83 -18.47
N LYS A 189 -8.20 -6.75 -18.36
CA LYS A 189 -9.15 -7.16 -19.39
C LYS A 189 -8.69 -8.49 -20.05
N ASP A 190 -8.37 -8.46 -21.34
CA ASP A 190 -7.92 -9.64 -22.09
C ASP A 190 -6.39 -9.85 -22.05
N LYS A 191 -5.67 -9.15 -21.16
CA LYS A 191 -4.21 -9.26 -20.99
C LYS A 191 -3.88 -10.06 -19.73
N ALA A 192 -2.67 -10.63 -19.70
CA ALA A 192 -2.18 -11.34 -18.51
C ALA A 192 -2.00 -10.42 -17.30
N LEU A 193 -1.63 -9.15 -17.53
CA LEU A 193 -1.36 -8.14 -16.51
C LEU A 193 -2.02 -6.80 -16.87
N ALA A 194 -2.40 -6.05 -15.85
CA ALA A 194 -2.76 -4.65 -16.01
C ALA A 194 -1.51 -3.83 -16.44
N PRO A 195 -1.66 -2.81 -17.32
CA PRO A 195 -0.53 -2.01 -17.78
C PRO A 195 0.34 -1.40 -16.67
N ALA A 196 -0.29 -0.96 -15.57
CA ALA A 196 0.44 -0.43 -14.42
C ALA A 196 1.29 -1.50 -13.72
N ASN A 197 0.75 -2.72 -13.57
CA ASN A 197 1.48 -3.84 -13.00
C ASN A 197 2.63 -4.28 -13.93
N GLU A 198 2.39 -4.36 -15.23
CA GLU A 198 3.41 -4.70 -16.21
C GLU A 198 4.61 -3.75 -16.12
N LEU A 199 4.36 -2.44 -16.13
CA LEU A 199 5.43 -1.44 -15.99
C LEU A 199 6.16 -1.55 -14.65
N ALA A 200 5.43 -1.69 -13.54
CA ALA A 200 6.03 -1.83 -12.22
C ALA A 200 6.91 -3.09 -12.11
N MET A 201 6.52 -4.19 -12.76
CA MET A 201 7.34 -5.41 -12.83
C MET A 201 8.60 -5.21 -13.68
N GLN A 202 8.51 -4.49 -14.80
CA GLN A 202 9.67 -4.15 -15.63
C GLN A 202 10.67 -3.30 -14.83
N LEU A 203 10.21 -2.23 -14.19
CA LEU A 203 11.04 -1.36 -13.35
C LEU A 203 11.64 -2.13 -12.16
N LYS A 204 10.85 -3.00 -11.52
CA LYS A 204 11.34 -3.89 -10.48
C LYS A 204 12.45 -4.82 -10.99
N GLY A 205 12.33 -5.32 -12.22
CA GLY A 205 13.39 -6.11 -12.87
C GLY A 205 14.71 -5.34 -13.01
N VAL A 206 14.64 -4.04 -13.33
CA VAL A 206 15.82 -3.17 -13.41
C VAL A 206 16.49 -3.01 -12.05
N VAL A 207 15.74 -2.75 -10.99
CA VAL A 207 16.30 -2.53 -9.64
C VAL A 207 16.62 -3.82 -8.86
N PHE A 208 16.26 -4.98 -9.35
CA PHE A 208 16.62 -6.27 -8.77
C PHE A 208 17.36 -7.17 -9.79
N PRO A 209 18.49 -6.72 -10.35
CA PRO A 209 19.15 -7.43 -11.44
C PRO A 209 19.88 -8.70 -10.99
N VAL A 210 20.28 -8.78 -9.72
CA VAL A 210 21.13 -9.86 -9.20
C VAL A 210 20.38 -10.75 -8.23
N THR A 211 20.50 -12.07 -8.42
CA THR A 211 19.92 -13.10 -7.54
C THR A 211 21.00 -13.72 -6.66
N ARG A 212 20.77 -13.81 -5.35
CA ARG A 212 21.59 -14.62 -4.44
C ARG A 212 21.35 -16.11 -4.68
N GLY A 213 22.31 -16.93 -4.28
CA GLY A 213 22.22 -18.38 -4.40
C GLY A 213 21.02 -19.03 -3.67
N ASN A 214 20.42 -18.35 -2.68
CA ASN A 214 19.22 -18.78 -1.97
C ASN A 214 17.90 -18.25 -2.56
N GLY A 215 17.95 -17.66 -3.76
CA GLY A 215 16.78 -17.06 -4.43
C GLY A 215 16.43 -15.62 -4.05
N ASN A 216 17.03 -15.05 -3.00
CA ASN A 216 16.85 -13.65 -2.67
C ASN A 216 17.49 -12.74 -3.74
N LYS A 217 16.92 -11.56 -3.92
CA LYS A 217 17.41 -10.57 -4.87
C LYS A 217 18.20 -9.47 -4.16
N TYR A 218 19.19 -8.92 -4.84
CA TYR A 218 19.84 -7.69 -4.44
C TYR A 218 19.12 -6.49 -5.07
N LEU A 219 18.80 -5.50 -4.25
CA LEU A 219 18.27 -4.22 -4.70
C LEU A 219 19.43 -3.32 -5.11
N ASP A 220 19.42 -2.81 -6.32
CA ASP A 220 20.22 -1.67 -6.76
C ASP A 220 19.51 -0.38 -6.27
N TYR A 221 19.89 0.04 -5.06
CA TYR A 221 19.28 1.19 -4.43
C TYR A 221 19.68 2.51 -5.10
N LEU A 222 20.87 2.61 -5.67
CA LEU A 222 21.32 3.82 -6.38
C LEU A 222 20.46 4.07 -7.61
N THR A 223 20.26 3.06 -8.47
CA THR A 223 19.36 3.17 -9.63
C THR A 223 17.92 3.48 -9.20
N LEU A 224 17.44 2.84 -8.14
CA LEU A 224 16.10 3.15 -7.62
C LEU A 224 15.99 4.62 -7.20
N ARG A 225 16.91 5.10 -6.36
CA ARG A 225 16.90 6.45 -5.79
C ARG A 225 17.08 7.55 -6.81
N SER A 226 17.98 7.34 -7.80
CA SER A 226 18.33 8.39 -8.77
C SER A 226 17.44 8.41 -10.01
N ASP A 227 17.06 7.26 -10.53
CA ASP A 227 16.44 7.15 -11.86
C ASP A 227 14.93 6.87 -11.81
N ILE A 228 14.45 6.15 -10.80
CA ILE A 228 13.07 5.65 -10.79
C ILE A 228 12.19 6.39 -9.77
N LEU A 229 12.58 6.41 -8.51
CA LEU A 229 11.75 6.95 -7.43
C LEU A 229 11.32 8.41 -7.65
N PRO A 230 12.20 9.35 -8.06
CA PRO A 230 11.81 10.74 -8.30
C PRO A 230 10.74 10.90 -9.40
N GLU A 231 10.74 10.01 -10.39
CA GLU A 231 9.74 10.04 -11.46
C GLU A 231 8.41 9.43 -11.04
N VAL A 232 8.46 8.39 -10.20
CA VAL A 232 7.28 7.79 -9.56
C VAL A 232 6.60 8.82 -8.68
N GLU A 233 7.32 9.48 -7.78
CA GLU A 233 6.80 10.50 -6.87
C GLU A 233 6.19 11.68 -7.62
N LYS A 234 6.85 12.16 -8.66
CA LYS A 234 6.31 13.24 -9.50
C LYS A 234 5.01 12.86 -10.22
N ALA A 235 4.87 11.62 -10.65
CA ALA A 235 3.63 11.13 -11.26
C ALA A 235 2.53 11.01 -10.21
N GLU A 236 2.87 10.51 -9.03
CA GLU A 236 1.99 10.32 -7.88
C GLU A 236 1.43 11.63 -7.35
N ASP A 237 2.28 12.63 -7.11
CA ASP A 237 1.89 13.97 -6.70
C ASP A 237 0.76 14.54 -7.55
N LYS A 238 0.88 14.34 -8.87
CA LYS A 238 -0.12 14.82 -9.81
C LYS A 238 -1.42 14.02 -9.70
N GLU A 239 -1.32 12.70 -9.55
CA GLU A 239 -2.47 11.82 -9.45
C GLU A 239 -3.25 12.08 -8.14
N ILE A 240 -2.53 12.25 -7.03
CA ILE A 240 -3.12 12.60 -5.73
C ILE A 240 -3.84 13.96 -5.82
N LYS A 241 -3.20 14.98 -6.37
CA LYS A 241 -3.83 16.31 -6.53
C LYS A 241 -5.11 16.27 -7.35
N GLU A 242 -5.15 15.49 -8.42
CA GLU A 242 -6.36 15.36 -9.23
C GLU A 242 -7.44 14.50 -8.54
N GLY A 243 -7.06 13.45 -7.82
CA GLY A 243 -7.97 12.64 -7.00
C GLY A 243 -8.62 13.45 -5.87
N GLU A 244 -7.83 14.26 -5.16
CA GLU A 244 -8.35 15.16 -4.12
C GLU A 244 -9.38 16.17 -4.65
N LYS A 245 -9.20 16.70 -5.86
CA LYS A 245 -10.22 17.56 -6.49
C LYS A 245 -11.55 16.84 -6.70
N VAL A 246 -11.50 15.57 -7.08
CA VAL A 246 -12.70 14.74 -7.24
C VAL A 246 -13.37 14.49 -5.89
N LYS A 247 -12.60 14.18 -4.84
CA LYS A 247 -13.11 14.02 -3.47
C LYS A 247 -13.81 15.29 -2.98
N MET A 248 -13.18 16.46 -3.12
CA MET A 248 -13.79 17.73 -2.75
C MET A 248 -15.10 17.97 -3.50
N ARG A 249 -15.14 17.66 -4.81
CA ARG A 249 -16.38 17.77 -5.60
C ARG A 249 -17.47 16.84 -5.07
N PHE A 250 -17.15 15.62 -4.67
CA PHE A 250 -18.12 14.68 -4.13
C PHE A 250 -18.65 15.11 -2.75
N ALA A 251 -17.77 15.69 -1.93
CA ALA A 251 -18.18 16.26 -0.65
C ALA A 251 -19.16 17.44 -0.82
N GLU A 252 -19.01 18.27 -1.87
CA GLU A 252 -19.88 19.41 -2.13
C GLU A 252 -21.19 19.04 -2.87
N LYS A 253 -21.12 18.11 -3.82
CA LYS A 253 -22.20 17.86 -4.82
C LYS A 253 -22.76 16.44 -4.81
N GLY A 254 -22.22 15.56 -3.97
CA GLY A 254 -22.51 14.14 -3.97
C GLY A 254 -21.75 13.36 -5.05
N PHE A 255 -21.82 12.04 -4.93
CA PHE A 255 -21.15 11.11 -5.85
C PHE A 255 -21.73 11.23 -7.27
N ASP A 256 -20.84 11.25 -8.27
CA ASP A 256 -21.19 11.35 -9.70
C ASP A 256 -20.28 10.44 -10.54
N ILE A 257 -20.87 9.40 -11.12
CA ILE A 257 -20.17 8.40 -11.92
C ILE A 257 -19.51 9.01 -13.18
N GLU A 258 -20.09 10.04 -13.79
CA GLU A 258 -19.52 10.68 -14.96
C GLU A 258 -18.25 11.46 -14.61
N THR A 259 -18.15 11.97 -13.40
CA THR A 259 -16.92 12.57 -12.89
C THR A 259 -15.83 11.51 -12.75
N VAL A 260 -16.15 10.29 -12.25
CA VAL A 260 -15.21 9.18 -12.17
C VAL A 260 -14.73 8.75 -13.57
N ARG A 261 -15.63 8.57 -14.53
CA ARG A 261 -15.28 8.18 -15.91
C ARG A 261 -14.32 9.18 -16.57
N LYS A 262 -14.58 10.47 -16.38
CA LYS A 262 -13.68 11.54 -16.86
C LYS A 262 -12.32 11.46 -16.17
N PHE A 263 -12.30 11.28 -14.85
CA PHE A 263 -11.07 11.12 -14.10
C PHE A 263 -10.27 9.91 -14.62
N ASN A 264 -10.90 8.74 -14.76
CA ASN A 264 -10.27 7.51 -15.24
C ASN A 264 -9.62 7.71 -16.63
N THR A 265 -10.33 8.36 -17.55
CA THR A 265 -9.80 8.68 -18.89
C THR A 265 -8.54 9.55 -18.81
N GLU A 266 -8.52 10.54 -17.93
CA GLU A 266 -7.35 11.40 -17.76
C GLU A 266 -6.22 10.70 -16.97
N ALA A 267 -6.54 9.83 -16.01
CA ALA A 267 -5.58 8.98 -15.31
C ALA A 267 -4.84 8.06 -16.29
N ASP A 268 -5.54 7.42 -17.22
CA ASP A 268 -4.94 6.60 -18.27
C ASP A 268 -3.97 7.40 -19.14
N LYS A 269 -4.33 8.63 -19.50
CA LYS A 269 -3.42 9.52 -20.28
C LYS A 269 -2.18 9.94 -19.46
N ARG A 270 -2.34 10.18 -18.16
CA ARG A 270 -1.22 10.49 -17.27
C ARG A 270 -0.30 9.27 -17.12
N PHE A 271 -0.88 8.09 -16.96
CA PHE A 271 -0.14 6.83 -16.90
C PHE A 271 0.67 6.59 -18.17
N GLU A 272 0.10 6.75 -19.37
CA GLU A 272 0.82 6.55 -20.63
C GLU A 272 1.98 7.53 -20.83
N ARG A 273 1.87 8.77 -20.32
CA ARG A 273 3.01 9.71 -20.31
C ARG A 273 4.11 9.23 -19.37
N PHE A 274 3.76 8.76 -18.19
CA PHE A 274 4.72 8.18 -17.25
C PHE A 274 5.39 6.95 -17.84
N ARG A 275 4.62 6.00 -18.38
CA ARG A 275 5.11 4.80 -19.06
C ARG A 275 6.09 5.13 -20.17
N SER A 276 5.75 6.09 -21.03
CA SER A 276 6.62 6.54 -22.13
C SER A 276 7.94 7.12 -21.64
N LYS A 277 7.93 7.81 -20.48
CA LYS A 277 9.13 8.35 -19.87
C LYS A 277 10.03 7.25 -19.31
N MET A 278 9.42 6.26 -18.64
CA MET A 278 10.14 5.15 -18.02
C MET A 278 10.68 4.13 -19.03
N LYS A 279 10.21 4.16 -20.28
CA LYS A 279 10.64 3.24 -21.35
C LYS A 279 12.15 3.21 -21.53
N LYS A 280 12.82 4.35 -21.45
CA LYS A 280 14.29 4.44 -21.58
C LYS A 280 15.05 3.70 -20.47
N ILE A 281 14.41 3.51 -19.31
CA ILE A 281 15.00 2.80 -18.19
C ILE A 281 14.77 1.31 -18.33
N THR A 282 13.57 0.89 -18.76
CA THR A 282 13.20 -0.52 -18.93
C THR A 282 13.84 -1.19 -20.14
N GLU A 283 14.37 -0.40 -21.10
CA GLU A 283 15.06 -0.89 -22.32
C GLU A 283 16.61 -0.87 -22.20
N ARG A 284 17.17 -0.54 -21.03
CA ARG A 284 18.60 -0.70 -20.70
C ARG A 284 18.92 -2.15 -20.36
#